data_c3d49ccf3a7119ad1e06d4b109832a50
#
_entry.id   c3d49ccf3a7119ad1e06d4b109832a50
#
_cell.length_a   1.000
_cell.length_b   1.000
_cell.length_c   1.000
_cell.angle_alpha   90.00
_cell.angle_beta   90.00
_cell.angle_gamma   90.00
#
_symmetry.space_group_name_H-M   'P 1'
#
loop_
_entity.id
_entity.type
_entity.pdbx_description
1 polymer ?
#
loop_
_entity_poly.entity_id
_entity_poly.type
_entity_poly.pdbx_seq_one_letter_code
_entity_poly.pdbx_strand_id
1 'polypeptide(L)'
;LFDDFVFNFAANRKLQMSRINFPLPVYHNDKLKKKIEKKHWRMEHFFMRQDYYTLIFDNRRQMNLVKDTTIDHVIVEKVFYRKKVVQQFLFNRINGLWMMTSINYKPMYQNMNASFLKFYGAFATDTAFQARHLHNPVKFTGPDPDDDFSTMTGDIEPETWPAFAPQLPHGMIYNIIYGQKYTESSQKIFVIRGIANGLETQLTFKRIGGKWLLMKLEM
;
A
#
# COMPACT_ATOMS: atom_id res chain seq x y z
N LEU A 1 0.66 -15.78 9.53
CA LEU A 1 0.88 -14.40 9.14
C LEU A 1 -0.41 -13.78 8.61
N PHE A 2 -0.54 -12.46 8.75
CA PHE A 2 -1.73 -11.76 8.25
C PHE A 2 -1.92 -11.93 6.74
N ASP A 3 -0.86 -11.93 5.96
CA ASP A 3 -0.94 -12.08 4.50
C ASP A 3 -1.63 -13.39 4.10
N ASP A 4 -1.26 -14.49 4.74
CA ASP A 4 -1.89 -15.80 4.48
C ASP A 4 -3.38 -15.75 4.80
N PHE A 5 -3.73 -15.10 5.90
CA PHE A 5 -5.13 -14.93 6.29
C PHE A 5 -5.91 -14.07 5.30
N VAL A 6 -5.38 -12.89 4.93
CA VAL A 6 -6.14 -11.93 4.13
C VAL A 6 -6.37 -12.42 2.70
N PHE A 7 -5.45 -13.18 2.14
CA PHE A 7 -5.64 -13.77 0.80
C PHE A 7 -6.78 -14.78 0.83
N ASN A 8 -6.85 -15.64 1.83
CA ASN A 8 -7.95 -16.58 2.01
C ASN A 8 -9.27 -15.87 2.34
N PHE A 9 -9.22 -14.85 3.19
CA PHE A 9 -10.37 -14.01 3.54
C PHE A 9 -10.98 -13.37 2.29
N ALA A 10 -10.16 -12.84 1.39
CA ALA A 10 -10.62 -12.20 0.17
C ALA A 10 -11.10 -13.17 -0.90
N ALA A 11 -10.68 -14.44 -0.84
CA ALA A 11 -11.00 -15.45 -1.85
C ALA A 11 -12.14 -16.38 -1.44
N ASN A 12 -12.38 -16.57 -0.15
CA ASN A 12 -13.32 -17.58 0.37
C ASN A 12 -14.46 -16.93 1.15
N ARG A 13 -15.66 -16.99 0.58
CA ARG A 13 -16.87 -16.39 1.20
C ARG A 13 -17.16 -16.93 2.60
N LYS A 14 -17.07 -18.24 2.79
CA LYS A 14 -17.38 -18.87 4.08
C LYS A 14 -16.42 -18.38 5.16
N LEU A 15 -15.13 -18.35 4.84
CA LEU A 15 -14.13 -17.83 5.76
C LEU A 15 -14.38 -16.35 6.05
N GLN A 16 -14.62 -15.54 5.03
CA GLN A 16 -14.87 -14.11 5.21
C GLN A 16 -16.04 -13.87 6.15
N MET A 17 -17.17 -14.55 5.93
CA MET A 17 -18.34 -14.39 6.76
C MET A 17 -18.10 -14.80 8.22
N SER A 18 -17.20 -15.76 8.46
CA SER A 18 -16.86 -16.22 9.82
C SER A 18 -15.86 -15.31 10.54
N ARG A 19 -15.17 -14.42 9.80
CA ARG A 19 -14.10 -13.58 10.35
C ARG A 19 -14.45 -12.10 10.34
N ILE A 20 -15.72 -11.76 10.21
CA ILE A 20 -16.24 -10.41 10.38
C ILE A 20 -17.07 -10.35 11.65
N ASN A 21 -16.82 -9.34 12.44
CA ASN A 21 -17.55 -9.10 13.69
C ASN A 21 -18.88 -8.40 13.38
N PHE A 22 -19.94 -9.17 13.18
CA PHE A 22 -21.27 -8.62 12.86
C PHE A 22 -22.07 -8.32 14.11
N PRO A 23 -22.92 -7.26 14.13
CA PRO A 23 -23.05 -6.26 13.08
C PRO A 23 -21.78 -5.41 12.96
N LEU A 24 -21.32 -5.21 11.73
CA LEU A 24 -20.05 -4.53 11.47
C LEU A 24 -20.24 -3.01 11.52
N PRO A 25 -19.59 -2.31 12.46
CA PRO A 25 -19.72 -0.85 12.54
C PRO A 25 -18.97 -0.16 11.39
N VAL A 26 -19.62 0.85 10.83
CA VAL A 26 -19.04 1.71 9.79
C VAL A 26 -19.00 3.14 10.29
N TYR A 27 -17.79 3.70 10.30
CA TYR A 27 -17.53 5.06 10.76
C TYR A 27 -17.24 5.98 9.58
N HIS A 28 -17.62 7.22 9.70
CA HIS A 28 -17.19 8.30 8.82
C HIS A 28 -16.50 9.34 9.69
N ASN A 29 -15.21 9.51 9.48
CA ASN A 29 -14.36 10.41 10.26
C ASN A 29 -14.51 10.15 11.77
N ASP A 30 -14.38 8.89 12.18
CA ASP A 30 -14.47 8.37 13.53
C ASP A 30 -15.87 8.46 14.17
N LYS A 31 -16.90 8.86 13.42
CA LYS A 31 -18.30 8.89 13.90
C LYS A 31 -19.06 7.71 13.34
N LEU A 32 -19.70 6.96 14.22
CA LEU A 32 -20.54 5.82 13.83
C LEU A 32 -21.70 6.29 12.95
N LYS A 33 -21.78 5.72 11.73
CA LYS A 33 -22.85 6.03 10.77
C LYS A 33 -23.87 4.92 10.65
N LYS A 34 -23.43 3.67 10.65
CA LYS A 34 -24.30 2.51 10.51
C LYS A 34 -23.60 1.26 11.00
N LYS A 35 -24.36 0.18 11.12
CA LYS A 35 -23.84 -1.17 11.34
C LYS A 35 -24.37 -2.05 10.22
N ILE A 36 -23.49 -2.85 9.63
CA ILE A 36 -23.87 -3.79 8.56
C ILE A 36 -24.20 -5.14 9.20
N GLU A 37 -25.44 -5.58 8.99
CA GLU A 37 -25.86 -6.90 9.42
C GLU A 37 -25.27 -7.98 8.50
N LYS A 38 -25.06 -9.17 9.04
CA LYS A 38 -24.49 -10.30 8.30
C LYS A 38 -25.22 -10.58 6.98
N LYS A 39 -26.54 -10.53 6.98
CA LYS A 39 -27.38 -10.76 5.79
C LYS A 39 -27.21 -9.72 4.69
N HIS A 40 -26.68 -8.54 5.01
CA HIS A 40 -26.47 -7.45 4.06
C HIS A 40 -25.00 -7.31 3.63
N TRP A 41 -24.13 -8.17 4.13
CA TRP A 41 -22.72 -8.10 3.76
C TRP A 41 -22.51 -8.60 2.33
N ARG A 42 -21.81 -7.81 1.54
CA ARG A 42 -21.36 -8.20 0.20
C ARG A 42 -19.90 -8.61 0.25
N MET A 43 -19.57 -9.72 -0.42
CA MET A 43 -18.21 -10.24 -0.48
C MET A 43 -17.23 -9.17 -0.90
N GLU A 44 -16.17 -8.97 -0.11
CA GLU A 44 -15.07 -8.05 -0.40
C GLU A 44 -13.87 -8.83 -0.90
N HIS A 45 -13.49 -8.60 -2.15
CA HIS A 45 -12.35 -9.29 -2.77
C HIS A 45 -11.05 -8.53 -2.65
N PHE A 46 -11.06 -7.31 -2.10
CA PHE A 46 -9.90 -6.45 -1.98
C PHE A 46 -9.10 -6.40 -3.30
N PHE A 47 -7.80 -6.57 -3.20
CA PHE A 47 -6.82 -6.48 -4.28
C PHE A 47 -6.76 -7.74 -5.16
N MET A 48 -7.57 -8.77 -4.90
CA MET A 48 -7.46 -10.06 -5.63
C MET A 48 -7.72 -9.91 -7.13
N ARG A 49 -8.54 -8.95 -7.53
CA ARG A 49 -8.83 -8.69 -8.96
C ARG A 49 -7.73 -7.89 -9.65
N GLN A 50 -6.96 -7.11 -8.89
CA GLN A 50 -5.86 -6.30 -9.43
C GLN A 50 -4.55 -7.07 -9.47
N ASP A 51 -4.45 -8.19 -8.78
CA ASP A 51 -3.26 -9.04 -8.65
C ASP A 51 -2.07 -8.35 -7.97
N TYR A 52 -2.28 -7.22 -7.31
CA TYR A 52 -1.25 -6.53 -6.53
C TYR A 52 -1.86 -5.67 -5.42
N TYR A 53 -1.03 -5.32 -4.47
CA TYR A 53 -1.32 -4.34 -3.42
C TYR A 53 -0.06 -3.52 -3.15
N THR A 54 -0.20 -2.45 -2.37
CA THR A 54 0.91 -1.57 -2.04
C THR A 54 1.19 -1.53 -0.55
N LEU A 55 2.42 -1.17 -0.23
CA LEU A 55 2.90 -0.94 1.13
C LEU A 55 3.66 0.38 1.16
N ILE A 56 3.57 1.09 2.27
CA ILE A 56 4.29 2.34 2.48
C ILE A 56 5.05 2.22 3.80
N PHE A 57 6.37 2.35 3.75
CA PHE A 57 7.24 2.29 4.92
C PHE A 57 8.10 3.55 5.00
N ASP A 58 8.42 3.98 6.22
CA ASP A 58 9.35 5.09 6.44
C ASP A 58 10.80 4.67 6.27
N ASN A 59 11.09 3.39 6.51
CA ASN A 59 12.43 2.83 6.44
C ASN A 59 12.38 1.31 6.23
N ARG A 60 13.54 0.71 5.96
CA ARG A 60 13.64 -0.73 5.70
C ARG A 60 13.34 -1.58 6.93
N ARG A 61 13.57 -1.07 8.14
CA ARG A 61 13.28 -1.80 9.38
C ARG A 61 11.78 -2.10 9.48
N GLN A 62 10.93 -1.14 9.11
CA GLN A 62 9.48 -1.33 9.14
C GLN A 62 9.02 -2.45 8.20
N MET A 63 9.76 -2.75 7.15
CA MET A 63 9.42 -3.84 6.22
C MET A 63 9.40 -5.21 6.89
N ASN A 64 10.12 -5.37 8.00
CA ASN A 64 10.13 -6.63 8.75
C ASN A 64 8.79 -6.91 9.47
N LEU A 65 7.95 -5.90 9.66
CA LEU A 65 6.63 -6.07 10.28
C LEU A 65 5.72 -7.02 9.49
N VAL A 66 5.90 -7.13 8.19
CA VAL A 66 5.12 -8.04 7.33
C VAL A 66 5.28 -9.50 7.79
N LYS A 67 6.44 -9.85 8.33
CA LYS A 67 6.77 -11.20 8.81
C LYS A 67 6.65 -11.36 10.32
N ASP A 68 6.22 -10.31 11.02
CA ASP A 68 6.12 -10.32 12.47
C ASP A 68 4.83 -11.05 12.89
N THR A 69 4.99 -12.19 13.57
CA THR A 69 3.86 -13.01 14.04
C THR A 69 3.21 -12.47 15.31
N THR A 70 3.79 -11.46 15.95
CA THR A 70 3.26 -10.86 17.18
C THR A 70 2.30 -9.71 16.93
N ILE A 71 2.16 -9.27 15.69
CA ILE A 71 1.23 -8.20 15.31
C ILE A 71 -0.19 -8.64 15.57
N ASP A 72 -0.99 -7.78 16.19
CA ASP A 72 -2.39 -8.04 16.52
C ASP A 72 -3.36 -7.04 15.88
N HIS A 73 -2.87 -6.09 15.10
CA HIS A 73 -3.67 -5.05 14.45
C HIS A 73 -3.11 -4.74 13.06
N VAL A 74 -3.97 -4.83 12.05
CA VAL A 74 -3.64 -4.51 10.66
C VAL A 74 -4.79 -3.72 10.04
N ILE A 75 -4.46 -2.76 9.20
CA ILE A 75 -5.43 -1.98 8.44
C ILE A 75 -5.19 -2.23 6.96
N VAL A 76 -6.25 -2.62 6.24
CA VAL A 76 -6.26 -2.62 4.77
C VAL A 76 -6.96 -1.36 4.31
N GLU A 77 -6.27 -0.55 3.52
CA GLU A 77 -6.80 0.71 3.02
C GLU A 77 -7.15 0.63 1.55
N LYS A 78 -8.28 1.24 1.17
CA LYS A 78 -8.58 1.63 -0.21
C LYS A 78 -8.44 3.14 -0.31
N VAL A 79 -7.48 3.59 -1.09
CA VAL A 79 -7.24 5.01 -1.33
C VAL A 79 -7.92 5.41 -2.62
N PHE A 80 -8.97 6.22 -2.52
CA PHE A 80 -9.74 6.71 -3.67
C PHE A 80 -9.26 8.12 -4.03
N TYR A 81 -8.42 8.21 -5.04
CA TYR A 81 -7.81 9.49 -5.41
C TYR A 81 -8.81 10.51 -5.94
N ARG A 82 -9.77 10.07 -6.74
CA ARG A 82 -10.78 10.97 -7.32
C ARG A 82 -11.66 11.60 -6.24
N LYS A 83 -12.09 10.79 -5.27
CA LYS A 83 -12.94 11.25 -4.16
C LYS A 83 -12.14 11.86 -3.02
N LYS A 84 -10.82 11.69 -3.00
CA LYS A 84 -9.92 12.11 -1.93
C LYS A 84 -10.34 11.55 -0.57
N VAL A 85 -10.69 10.27 -0.56
CA VAL A 85 -11.15 9.53 0.62
C VAL A 85 -10.35 8.24 0.74
N VAL A 86 -10.09 7.84 1.98
CA VAL A 86 -9.50 6.54 2.32
C VAL A 86 -10.52 5.73 3.10
N GLN A 87 -10.83 4.53 2.61
CA GLN A 87 -11.63 3.54 3.32
C GLN A 87 -10.68 2.58 4.03
N GLN A 88 -10.80 2.49 5.34
CA GLN A 88 -9.97 1.64 6.18
C GLN A 88 -10.76 0.46 6.68
N PHE A 89 -10.27 -0.75 6.43
CA PHE A 89 -10.80 -2.00 7.01
C PHE A 89 -9.87 -2.39 8.15
N LEU A 90 -10.41 -2.39 9.37
CA LEU A 90 -9.63 -2.65 10.57
C LEU A 90 -9.73 -4.12 10.95
N PHE A 91 -8.57 -4.76 11.07
CA PHE A 91 -8.44 -6.14 11.50
C PHE A 91 -7.73 -6.19 12.85
N ASN A 92 -8.27 -6.99 13.76
CA ASN A 92 -7.67 -7.25 15.06
C ASN A 92 -7.59 -8.75 15.29
N ARG A 93 -6.56 -9.19 15.99
CA ARG A 93 -6.45 -10.57 16.42
C ARG A 93 -7.18 -10.73 17.74
N ILE A 94 -8.26 -11.50 17.73
CA ILE A 94 -9.11 -11.74 18.88
C ILE A 94 -9.10 -13.24 19.16
N ASN A 95 -8.67 -13.64 20.36
CA ASN A 95 -8.51 -15.05 20.74
C ASN A 95 -7.72 -15.86 19.71
N GLY A 96 -6.63 -15.26 19.21
CA GLY A 96 -5.74 -15.88 18.24
C GLY A 96 -6.23 -15.86 16.80
N LEU A 97 -7.41 -15.32 16.53
CA LEU A 97 -7.99 -15.26 15.19
C LEU A 97 -8.05 -13.82 14.67
N TRP A 98 -7.67 -13.65 13.39
CA TRP A 98 -7.87 -12.37 12.72
C TRP A 98 -9.35 -12.13 12.43
N MET A 99 -9.86 -11.00 12.87
CA MET A 99 -11.25 -10.58 12.69
C MET A 99 -11.30 -9.17 12.10
N MET A 100 -12.16 -8.94 11.12
CA MET A 100 -12.48 -7.58 10.70
C MET A 100 -13.47 -6.99 11.70
N THR A 101 -13.11 -5.89 12.34
CA THR A 101 -13.88 -5.32 13.45
C THR A 101 -14.60 -4.04 13.13
N SER A 102 -14.15 -3.31 12.11
CA SER A 102 -14.81 -2.07 11.70
C SER A 102 -14.34 -1.60 10.31
N ILE A 103 -15.11 -0.69 9.73
CA ILE A 103 -14.74 0.08 8.55
C ILE A 103 -14.77 1.55 8.93
N ASN A 104 -13.78 2.33 8.49
CA ASN A 104 -13.74 3.77 8.72
C ASN A 104 -13.41 4.51 7.42
N TYR A 105 -14.19 5.52 7.10
CA TYR A 105 -13.93 6.42 5.96
C TYR A 105 -13.36 7.72 6.50
N LYS A 106 -12.21 8.13 5.97
CA LYS A 106 -11.56 9.39 6.35
C LYS A 106 -11.14 10.19 5.12
N PRO A 107 -11.16 11.52 5.19
CA PRO A 107 -10.55 12.34 4.14
C PRO A 107 -9.07 11.96 3.96
N MET A 108 -8.61 11.95 2.71
CA MET A 108 -7.22 11.57 2.40
C MET A 108 -6.22 12.51 3.08
N TYR A 109 -6.53 13.79 3.26
CA TYR A 109 -5.64 14.76 3.91
C TYR A 109 -5.39 14.46 5.39
N GLN A 110 -6.22 13.63 6.03
CA GLN A 110 -6.04 13.21 7.43
C GLN A 110 -5.28 11.89 7.58
N ASN A 111 -4.88 11.28 6.47
CA ASN A 111 -4.14 10.02 6.50
C ASN A 111 -2.73 10.24 7.05
N MET A 112 -2.18 9.22 7.70
CA MET A 112 -0.80 9.23 8.20
C MET A 112 0.22 9.48 7.10
N ASN A 113 -0.10 9.10 5.87
CA ASN A 113 0.73 9.29 4.70
C ASN A 113 0.23 10.40 3.78
N ALA A 114 -0.55 11.35 4.29
CA ALA A 114 -1.27 12.33 3.47
C ALA A 114 -0.38 13.11 2.50
N SER A 115 0.75 13.63 2.99
CA SER A 115 1.70 14.38 2.15
C SER A 115 2.25 13.52 1.02
N PHE A 116 2.68 12.30 1.34
CA PHE A 116 3.20 11.37 0.35
C PHE A 116 2.10 10.92 -0.63
N LEU A 117 0.91 10.60 -0.15
CA LEU A 117 -0.19 10.18 -1.00
C LEU A 117 -0.57 11.26 -2.02
N LYS A 118 -0.62 12.51 -1.59
CA LYS A 118 -0.87 13.65 -2.50
C LYS A 118 0.21 13.74 -3.58
N PHE A 119 1.47 13.66 -3.19
CA PHE A 119 2.59 13.66 -4.13
C PHE A 119 2.50 12.47 -5.10
N TYR A 120 2.30 11.26 -4.56
CA TYR A 120 2.27 10.05 -5.36
C TYR A 120 1.17 10.07 -6.42
N GLY A 121 -0.01 10.60 -6.09
CA GLY A 121 -1.11 10.71 -7.06
C GLY A 121 -0.69 11.50 -8.30
N ALA A 122 0.00 12.61 -8.14
CA ALA A 122 0.53 13.38 -9.27
C ALA A 122 1.70 12.67 -9.96
N PHE A 123 2.62 12.10 -9.20
CA PHE A 123 3.77 11.37 -9.73
C PHE A 123 3.35 10.20 -10.62
N ALA A 124 2.31 9.46 -10.24
CA ALA A 124 1.86 8.28 -10.96
C ALA A 124 1.09 8.60 -12.25
N THR A 125 0.52 9.81 -12.38
CA THR A 125 -0.41 10.13 -13.45
C THR A 125 0.03 11.24 -14.40
N ASP A 126 1.00 12.05 -14.00
CA ASP A 126 1.48 13.20 -14.78
C ASP A 126 2.95 13.01 -15.12
N THR A 127 3.24 12.70 -16.38
CA THR A 127 4.63 12.43 -16.84
C THR A 127 5.54 13.63 -16.71
N ALA A 128 5.02 14.83 -16.89
CA ALA A 128 5.82 16.07 -16.73
C ALA A 128 6.14 16.30 -15.25
N PHE A 129 5.18 16.09 -14.37
CA PHE A 129 5.39 16.13 -12.92
C PHE A 129 6.40 15.08 -12.48
N GLN A 130 6.27 13.85 -12.97
CA GLN A 130 7.19 12.76 -12.68
C GLN A 130 8.63 13.13 -13.07
N ALA A 131 8.84 13.68 -14.27
CA ALA A 131 10.16 14.09 -14.75
C ALA A 131 10.81 15.14 -13.86
N ARG A 132 10.03 16.03 -13.25
CA ARG A 132 10.55 17.08 -12.35
C ARG A 132 10.82 16.59 -10.93
N HIS A 133 10.42 15.36 -10.60
CA HIS A 133 10.53 14.80 -9.24
C HIS A 133 11.43 13.57 -9.19
N LEU A 134 12.44 13.57 -10.03
CA LEU A 134 13.50 12.55 -10.05
C LEU A 134 14.78 13.14 -9.48
N HIS A 135 15.45 12.39 -8.60
CA HIS A 135 16.83 12.71 -8.23
C HIS A 135 17.74 12.44 -9.42
N ASN A 136 18.80 13.18 -9.56
CA ASN A 136 19.81 12.98 -10.62
C ASN A 136 21.12 12.47 -10.00
N PRO A 137 21.49 11.18 -10.19
CA PRO A 137 20.70 10.14 -10.88
C PRO A 137 19.71 9.44 -9.96
N VAL A 138 18.76 8.68 -10.54
CA VAL A 138 17.98 7.69 -9.82
C VAL A 138 18.79 6.39 -9.75
N LYS A 139 19.01 5.87 -8.56
CA LYS A 139 19.68 4.57 -8.38
C LYS A 139 18.76 3.44 -8.84
N PHE A 140 19.32 2.45 -9.52
CA PHE A 140 18.57 1.32 -10.05
C PHE A 140 19.19 0.00 -9.60
N THR A 141 18.34 -0.95 -9.19
CA THR A 141 18.68 -2.34 -8.96
C THR A 141 17.58 -3.20 -9.59
N GLY A 142 17.93 -4.13 -10.43
CA GLY A 142 16.95 -4.98 -11.09
C GLY A 142 17.56 -6.24 -11.67
N PRO A 143 16.73 -7.09 -12.32
CA PRO A 143 17.22 -8.30 -12.96
C PRO A 143 18.25 -7.98 -14.04
N ASP A 144 19.29 -8.80 -14.11
CA ASP A 144 20.25 -8.72 -15.19
C ASP A 144 19.65 -9.38 -16.45
N PRO A 145 19.52 -8.66 -17.58
CA PRO A 145 18.94 -9.24 -18.79
C PRO A 145 19.79 -10.36 -19.40
N ASP A 146 21.09 -10.42 -19.04
CA ASP A 146 22.03 -11.42 -19.57
C ASP A 146 22.24 -12.62 -18.64
N ASP A 147 21.69 -12.59 -17.41
CA ASP A 147 21.82 -13.65 -16.43
C ASP A 147 20.59 -13.70 -15.51
N ASP A 148 19.75 -14.73 -15.69
CA ASP A 148 18.49 -14.89 -14.97
C ASP A 148 18.65 -15.01 -13.44
N PHE A 149 19.85 -15.28 -12.94
CA PHE A 149 20.11 -15.49 -11.52
C PHE A 149 20.82 -14.34 -10.84
N SER A 150 21.16 -13.28 -11.58
CA SER A 150 21.84 -12.13 -11.01
C SER A 150 21.04 -10.85 -11.14
N THR A 151 21.47 -9.84 -10.37
CA THR A 151 20.92 -8.49 -10.45
C THR A 151 21.98 -7.53 -10.98
N MET A 152 21.52 -6.49 -11.65
CA MET A 152 22.36 -5.39 -12.07
C MET A 152 22.02 -4.14 -11.28
N THR A 153 23.01 -3.29 -11.06
CA THR A 153 22.83 -1.97 -10.46
C THR A 153 23.33 -0.90 -11.41
N GLY A 154 22.79 0.29 -11.32
CA GLY A 154 23.22 1.39 -12.16
C GLY A 154 22.59 2.71 -11.76
N ASP A 155 22.87 3.70 -12.56
CA ASP A 155 22.35 5.05 -12.42
C ASP A 155 21.46 5.37 -13.62
N ILE A 156 20.25 5.87 -13.34
CA ILE A 156 19.32 6.30 -14.39
C ILE A 156 19.33 7.82 -14.41
N GLU A 157 19.79 8.38 -15.52
CA GLU A 157 19.67 9.83 -15.73
C GLU A 157 18.19 10.21 -15.92
N PRO A 158 17.75 11.39 -15.48
CA PRO A 158 16.37 11.81 -15.67
C PRO A 158 15.87 11.75 -17.12
N GLU A 159 16.74 12.02 -18.08
CA GLU A 159 16.40 11.98 -19.51
C GLU A 159 16.10 10.57 -20.01
N THR A 160 16.69 9.56 -19.39
CA THR A 160 16.50 8.14 -19.77
C THR A 160 15.44 7.45 -18.90
N TRP A 161 14.95 8.11 -17.86
CA TRP A 161 13.95 7.55 -16.95
C TRP A 161 12.73 6.94 -17.66
N PRO A 162 12.15 7.56 -18.71
CA PRO A 162 10.97 6.99 -19.36
C PRO A 162 11.15 5.56 -19.87
N ALA A 163 12.40 5.17 -20.21
CA ALA A 163 12.70 3.81 -20.65
C ALA A 163 12.67 2.78 -19.52
N PHE A 164 12.80 3.23 -18.25
CA PHE A 164 12.85 2.36 -17.07
C PHE A 164 11.59 2.47 -16.23
N ALA A 165 10.78 3.50 -16.42
CA ALA A 165 9.63 3.80 -15.56
C ALA A 165 8.65 2.62 -15.53
N PRO A 166 8.38 2.05 -14.33
CA PRO A 166 7.37 1.02 -14.20
C PRO A 166 5.97 1.63 -14.35
N GLN A 167 5.00 0.78 -14.69
CA GLN A 167 3.60 1.18 -14.56
C GLN A 167 3.27 1.33 -13.08
N LEU A 168 2.70 2.49 -12.74
CA LEU A 168 2.37 2.80 -11.35
C LEU A 168 0.86 2.69 -11.12
N PRO A 169 0.43 2.03 -10.04
CA PRO A 169 -0.97 2.02 -9.65
C PRO A 169 -1.48 3.44 -9.45
N HIS A 170 -2.69 3.71 -9.92
CA HIS A 170 -3.30 5.03 -9.80
C HIS A 170 -4.82 4.92 -9.73
N GLY A 171 -5.48 6.03 -9.42
CA GLY A 171 -6.94 6.11 -9.32
C GLY A 171 -7.46 5.55 -8.00
N MET A 172 -7.34 4.27 -7.80
CA MET A 172 -7.64 3.60 -6.53
C MET A 172 -6.53 2.58 -6.25
N ILE A 173 -5.92 2.70 -5.08
CA ILE A 173 -4.87 1.77 -4.65
C ILE A 173 -5.26 1.10 -3.34
N TYR A 174 -4.84 -0.16 -3.18
CA TYR A 174 -4.90 -0.86 -1.90
C TYR A 174 -3.58 -0.74 -1.20
N ASN A 175 -3.61 -0.42 0.09
CA ASN A 175 -2.43 -0.30 0.92
C ASN A 175 -2.64 -1.05 2.22
N ILE A 176 -1.64 -1.79 2.70
CA ILE A 176 -1.73 -2.54 3.96
C ILE A 176 -0.78 -1.91 4.98
N ILE A 177 -1.31 -1.64 6.17
CA ILE A 177 -0.57 -1.10 7.30
C ILE A 177 -0.49 -2.17 8.38
N TYR A 178 0.74 -2.58 8.72
CA TYR A 178 1.02 -3.65 9.70
C TYR A 178 1.27 -3.11 11.11
N GLY A 179 0.64 -2.00 11.46
CA GLY A 179 0.79 -1.40 12.78
C GLY A 179 2.06 -0.56 12.93
N GLN A 180 2.78 -0.26 11.84
CA GLN A 180 3.91 0.65 11.90
C GLN A 180 3.46 2.04 12.37
N LYS A 181 4.24 2.60 13.28
CA LYS A 181 4.02 3.98 13.72
C LYS A 181 4.68 4.90 12.71
N TYR A 182 3.87 5.73 12.08
CA TYR A 182 4.38 6.76 11.21
C TYR A 182 4.71 8.00 12.04
N THR A 183 5.95 8.41 11.96
CA THR A 183 6.35 9.77 12.30
C THR A 183 6.34 10.59 11.00
N GLU A 184 6.28 11.89 11.07
CA GLU A 184 6.44 12.72 9.88
C GLU A 184 7.84 12.47 9.33
N SER A 185 7.94 11.58 8.34
CA SER A 185 9.20 11.11 7.79
C SER A 185 9.52 11.87 6.51
N SER A 186 10.82 12.14 6.32
CA SER A 186 11.33 12.68 5.07
C SER A 186 11.63 11.61 4.02
N GLN A 187 11.38 10.34 4.34
CA GLN A 187 11.58 9.20 3.43
C GLN A 187 10.35 8.31 3.41
N LYS A 188 10.00 7.82 2.22
CA LYS A 188 9.01 6.77 2.05
C LYS A 188 9.53 5.72 1.08
N ILE A 189 9.35 4.46 1.45
CA ILE A 189 9.58 3.31 0.57
C ILE A 189 8.20 2.82 0.16
N PHE A 190 7.87 3.00 -1.12
CA PHE A 190 6.62 2.56 -1.70
C PHE A 190 6.83 1.23 -2.40
N VAL A 191 6.12 0.21 -1.94
CA VAL A 191 6.27 -1.15 -2.44
C VAL A 191 5.01 -1.54 -3.21
N ILE A 192 5.19 -2.02 -4.43
CA ILE A 192 4.13 -2.64 -5.23
C ILE A 192 4.41 -4.13 -5.24
N ARG A 193 3.53 -4.91 -4.63
CA ARG A 193 3.74 -6.35 -4.47
C ARG A 193 2.68 -7.14 -5.22
N GLY A 194 3.13 -8.03 -6.10
CA GLY A 194 2.26 -8.94 -6.82
C GLY A 194 1.75 -10.07 -5.91
N ILE A 195 0.58 -10.59 -6.24
CA ILE A 195 -0.04 -11.68 -5.48
C ILE A 195 0.34 -12.99 -6.13
N ALA A 196 1.01 -13.87 -5.36
CA ALA A 196 1.39 -15.24 -5.75
C ALA A 196 2.26 -15.34 -7.01
N ASN A 197 2.93 -14.26 -7.42
CA ASN A 197 3.78 -14.25 -8.62
C ASN A 197 5.24 -13.86 -8.34
N GLY A 198 5.56 -13.54 -7.08
CA GLY A 198 6.93 -13.15 -6.68
C GLY A 198 7.40 -11.81 -7.18
N LEU A 199 6.56 -11.05 -7.87
CA LEU A 199 6.93 -9.74 -8.41
C LEU A 199 6.85 -8.67 -7.32
N GLU A 200 7.88 -7.83 -7.26
CA GLU A 200 7.92 -6.71 -6.33
C GLU A 200 8.69 -5.56 -6.94
N THR A 201 8.13 -4.37 -6.81
CA THR A 201 8.78 -3.12 -7.21
C THR A 201 8.85 -2.21 -6.00
N GLN A 202 10.03 -1.67 -5.70
CA GLN A 202 10.23 -0.73 -4.60
C GLN A 202 10.71 0.61 -5.15
N LEU A 203 10.03 1.67 -4.75
CA LEU A 203 10.42 3.04 -5.08
C LEU A 203 10.72 3.77 -3.78
N THR A 204 11.95 4.25 -3.63
CA THR A 204 12.37 5.03 -2.47
C THR A 204 12.33 6.51 -2.79
N PHE A 205 11.51 7.25 -2.06
CA PHE A 205 11.37 8.70 -2.19
C PHE A 205 11.94 9.40 -0.97
N LYS A 206 12.57 10.56 -1.18
CA LYS A 206 13.00 11.45 -0.10
C LYS A 206 12.48 12.85 -0.34
N ARG A 207 12.11 13.52 0.74
CA ARG A 207 11.74 14.92 0.71
C ARG A 207 12.96 15.76 1.00
N ILE A 208 13.43 16.49 -0.01
CA ILE A 208 14.62 17.33 0.05
C ILE A 208 14.19 18.76 -0.25
N GLY A 209 14.42 19.68 0.70
CA GLY A 209 13.98 21.07 0.55
C GLY A 209 12.47 21.22 0.35
N GLY A 210 11.68 20.36 1.03
CA GLY A 210 10.21 20.35 0.92
C GLY A 210 9.66 19.67 -0.33
N LYS A 211 10.53 19.14 -1.19
CA LYS A 211 10.15 18.51 -2.46
C LYS A 211 10.43 17.01 -2.42
N TRP A 212 9.42 16.19 -2.71
CA TRP A 212 9.60 14.75 -2.85
C TRP A 212 10.33 14.42 -4.15
N LEU A 213 11.37 13.59 -4.07
CA LEU A 213 12.14 13.12 -5.22
C LEU A 213 12.26 11.60 -5.19
N LEU A 214 12.14 10.97 -6.35
CA LEU A 214 12.47 9.55 -6.49
C LEU A 214 13.99 9.39 -6.45
N MET A 215 14.46 8.62 -5.47
CA MET A 215 15.88 8.38 -5.24
C MET A 215 16.35 7.05 -5.80
N LYS A 216 15.50 6.02 -5.72
CA LYS A 216 15.89 4.65 -6.05
C LYS A 216 14.70 3.84 -6.55
N LEU A 217 14.96 3.01 -7.58
CA LEU A 217 14.05 2.00 -8.10
C LEU A 217 14.69 0.63 -7.95
N GLU A 218 13.98 -0.29 -7.32
CA GLU A 218 14.36 -1.70 -7.18
C GLU A 218 13.26 -2.60 -7.76
N MET A 219 13.65 -3.54 -8.59
CA MET A 219 12.73 -4.48 -9.23
C MET A 219 13.17 -5.93 -9.03
#